data_a63ad06d4cab18e6ffb46e9a4a6068ce
#
_entry.id   a63ad06d4cab18e6ffb46e9a4a6068ce
#
_cell.length_a   1.000
_cell.length_b   1.000
_cell.length_c   1.000
_cell.angle_alpha   90.00
_cell.angle_beta   90.00
_cell.angle_gamma   90.00
#
_symmetry.space_group_name_H-M   'P 1'
#
loop_
_entity.id
_entity.type
_entity.pdbx_description
1 polymer ?
#
loop_
_entity_poly.entity_id
_entity_poly.type
_entity_poly.pdbx_seq_one_letter_code
_entity_poly.pdbx_strand_id
1 'polypeptide(L)'
;SVGFVLLVIYNKNMNQKFKILLLLNFLIINLVSSKELPTLFEITISSDQYTNTNDGLNKAFNRLIQKLSGSRSKKYLWRIGDAKLKKIDFVSSYSIQMIEDKEYLSVLFNSDLLVPQLRKLDLPLIGFNRPVILFLIKLDTGESSPIYLDGSQFNNLYAAEIKKMFGDISRDRGVYLELPEFDLEDQNLLKQKNILFSPSIHIQEKFYNDAFLSIEMTRIGINRWTINGDLKTPSTIQEKDIINYLR
;
A
#
# COMPACT_ATOMS: atom_id res chain seq x y z
N SER A 1 8.57 22.39 -16.35
CA SER A 1 9.23 21.46 -17.31
C SER A 1 8.51 21.37 -18.66
N VAL A 2 7.17 21.52 -18.69
CA VAL A 2 6.36 21.50 -19.92
C VAL A 2 6.71 22.67 -20.87
N GLY A 3 6.95 23.85 -20.31
CA GLY A 3 7.35 25.04 -21.07
C GLY A 3 8.69 24.89 -21.78
N PHE A 4 9.66 24.18 -21.20
CA PHE A 4 10.97 23.95 -21.79
C PHE A 4 10.88 22.98 -22.98
N VAL A 5 10.05 21.95 -22.89
CA VAL A 5 9.84 20.96 -23.97
C VAL A 5 9.14 21.59 -25.16
N LEU A 6 8.12 22.45 -24.93
CA LEU A 6 7.44 23.20 -25.99
C LEU A 6 8.43 24.13 -26.71
N LEU A 7 9.34 24.79 -26.02
CA LEU A 7 10.37 25.68 -26.59
C LEU A 7 11.38 24.92 -27.45
N VAL A 8 11.76 23.70 -27.07
CA VAL A 8 12.66 22.80 -27.82
C VAL A 8 11.96 22.28 -29.09
N ILE A 9 10.67 21.95 -29.04
CA ILE A 9 9.88 21.48 -30.20
C ILE A 9 9.69 22.61 -31.25
N TYR A 10 9.62 23.88 -30.79
CA TYR A 10 9.43 25.03 -31.67
C TYR A 10 10.72 25.47 -32.40
N ASN A 11 11.87 24.92 -32.05
CA ASN A 11 13.14 25.27 -32.73
C ASN A 11 13.12 24.81 -34.18
N LYS A 12 13.07 25.80 -35.12
CA LYS A 12 12.87 25.62 -36.56
C LYS A 12 14.02 24.87 -37.25
N ASN A 13 15.21 24.84 -36.62
CA ASN A 13 16.42 24.23 -37.17
C ASN A 13 16.66 22.78 -36.70
N MET A 14 15.80 22.24 -35.88
CA MET A 14 15.98 20.87 -35.36
C MET A 14 15.42 19.83 -36.33
N ASN A 15 16.21 18.79 -36.61
CA ASN A 15 15.84 17.72 -37.54
C ASN A 15 14.54 17.05 -37.10
N GLN A 16 13.61 16.84 -38.06
CA GLN A 16 12.27 16.31 -37.79
C GLN A 16 12.28 14.96 -37.06
N LYS A 17 13.29 14.11 -37.36
CA LYS A 17 13.49 12.83 -36.68
C LYS A 17 13.84 13.00 -35.18
N PHE A 18 14.60 14.06 -34.83
CA PHE A 18 14.94 14.36 -33.46
C PHE A 18 13.75 14.90 -32.67
N LYS A 19 12.85 15.66 -33.30
CA LYS A 19 11.57 16.11 -32.70
C LYS A 19 10.66 14.93 -32.37
N ILE A 20 10.56 13.96 -33.27
CA ILE A 20 9.76 12.74 -33.07
C ILE A 20 10.35 11.89 -31.93
N LEU A 21 11.67 11.73 -31.88
CA LEU A 21 12.38 10.98 -30.81
C LEU A 21 12.16 11.63 -29.44
N LEU A 22 12.18 12.96 -29.37
CA LEU A 22 11.96 13.72 -28.15
C LEU A 22 10.50 13.64 -27.67
N LEU A 23 9.55 13.67 -28.61
CA LEU A 23 8.12 13.47 -28.34
C LEU A 23 7.83 12.04 -27.88
N LEU A 24 8.48 11.04 -28.47
CA LEU A 24 8.37 9.63 -28.06
C LEU A 24 8.92 9.41 -26.65
N ASN A 25 10.06 10.01 -26.32
CA ASN A 25 10.60 9.96 -24.94
C ASN A 25 9.65 10.61 -23.93
N PHE A 26 8.96 11.69 -24.28
CA PHE A 26 8.01 12.36 -23.39
C PHE A 26 6.73 11.54 -23.18
N LEU A 27 6.32 10.75 -24.15
CA LEU A 27 5.18 9.81 -24.03
C LEU A 27 5.50 8.62 -23.10
N ILE A 28 6.76 8.19 -23.04
CA ILE A 28 7.18 7.04 -22.22
C ILE A 28 7.30 7.41 -20.72
N ILE A 29 7.56 8.70 -20.39
CA ILE A 29 7.78 9.15 -19.01
C ILE A 29 6.47 9.22 -18.18
N ASN A 30 5.30 9.11 -18.79
CA ASN A 30 4.02 9.28 -18.09
C ASN A 30 3.36 7.99 -17.58
N LEU A 31 4.06 6.87 -17.55
CA LEU A 31 3.52 5.58 -17.06
C LEU A 31 3.90 5.31 -15.58
N VAL A 32 4.07 6.34 -14.76
CA VAL A 32 4.06 6.14 -13.31
C VAL A 32 2.60 6.01 -12.89
N SER A 33 2.09 4.80 -12.94
CA SER A 33 0.77 4.45 -12.44
C SER A 33 0.82 4.38 -10.92
N SER A 34 0.61 5.50 -10.25
CA SER A 34 0.38 5.48 -8.82
C SER A 34 -1.07 5.04 -8.55
N LYS A 35 -1.25 4.06 -7.70
CA LYS A 35 -2.58 3.62 -7.26
C LYS A 35 -3.14 4.61 -6.22
N GLU A 36 -4.31 5.20 -6.51
CA GLU A 36 -5.05 5.98 -5.52
C GLU A 36 -5.92 5.05 -4.66
N LEU A 37 -5.86 5.20 -3.35
CA LEU A 37 -6.68 4.42 -2.41
C LEU A 37 -8.05 5.10 -2.23
N PRO A 38 -9.14 4.59 -2.83
CA PRO A 38 -10.45 5.24 -2.78
C PRO A 38 -11.02 5.30 -1.35
N THR A 39 -10.62 4.36 -0.48
CA THR A 39 -11.06 4.29 0.92
C THR A 39 -10.10 4.99 1.90
N LEU A 40 -9.24 5.90 1.40
CA LEU A 40 -8.24 6.55 2.23
C LEU A 40 -8.86 7.32 3.41
N PHE A 41 -9.97 8.02 3.17
CA PHE A 41 -10.67 8.83 4.16
C PHE A 41 -11.84 8.10 4.84
N GLU A 42 -11.98 6.81 4.60
CA GLU A 42 -12.94 5.95 5.26
C GLU A 42 -12.27 5.14 6.38
N ILE A 43 -12.90 5.14 7.56
CA ILE A 43 -12.46 4.40 8.74
C ILE A 43 -13.62 3.57 9.29
N THR A 44 -13.35 2.30 9.49
CA THR A 44 -14.28 1.35 10.09
C THR A 44 -13.81 0.96 11.50
N ILE A 45 -14.71 1.04 12.49
CA ILE A 45 -14.42 0.68 13.89
C ILE A 45 -15.47 -0.32 14.36
N SER A 46 -15.04 -1.41 14.98
CA SER A 46 -15.93 -2.40 15.58
C SER A 46 -16.65 -1.83 16.80
N SER A 47 -17.91 -2.22 17.02
CA SER A 47 -18.77 -1.73 18.11
C SER A 47 -18.21 -2.00 19.51
N ASP A 48 -17.41 -3.03 19.68
CA ASP A 48 -16.72 -3.35 20.95
C ASP A 48 -15.63 -2.33 21.32
N GLN A 49 -15.22 -1.48 20.39
CA GLN A 49 -14.14 -0.53 20.58
C GLN A 49 -14.59 0.88 20.96
N TYR A 50 -15.90 1.15 20.99
CA TYR A 50 -16.42 2.47 21.39
C TYR A 50 -17.65 2.32 22.29
N THR A 51 -17.89 3.31 23.13
CA THR A 51 -18.99 3.29 24.10
C THR A 51 -20.25 3.99 23.62
N ASN A 52 -20.09 4.97 22.75
CA ASN A 52 -21.19 5.73 22.12
C ASN A 52 -20.71 6.31 20.79
N THR A 53 -21.63 6.79 19.96
CA THR A 53 -21.33 7.32 18.62
C THR A 53 -20.26 8.40 18.64
N ASN A 54 -20.30 9.35 19.59
CA ASN A 54 -19.29 10.41 19.67
C ASN A 54 -17.89 9.87 19.99
N ASP A 55 -17.77 8.88 20.87
CA ASP A 55 -16.51 8.18 21.15
C ASP A 55 -16.02 7.45 19.90
N GLY A 56 -16.93 6.78 19.19
CA GLY A 56 -16.65 6.12 17.92
C GLY A 56 -16.09 7.08 16.86
N LEU A 57 -16.75 8.22 16.66
CA LEU A 57 -16.29 9.26 15.72
C LEU A 57 -14.93 9.84 16.11
N ASN A 58 -14.67 10.07 17.40
CA ASN A 58 -13.37 10.50 17.89
C ASN A 58 -12.26 9.47 17.65
N LYS A 59 -12.54 8.20 17.87
CA LYS A 59 -11.61 7.09 17.61
C LYS A 59 -11.36 6.91 16.12
N ALA A 60 -12.41 7.03 15.29
CA ALA A 60 -12.28 7.02 13.84
C ALA A 60 -11.35 8.14 13.35
N PHE A 61 -11.55 9.37 13.85
CA PHE A 61 -10.67 10.48 13.51
C PHE A 61 -9.22 10.22 13.91
N ASN A 62 -8.98 9.71 15.11
CA ASN A 62 -7.62 9.38 15.56
C ASN A 62 -6.94 8.32 14.67
N ARG A 63 -7.69 7.29 14.24
CA ARG A 63 -7.20 6.29 13.28
C ARG A 63 -6.92 6.89 11.91
N LEU A 64 -7.80 7.79 11.44
CA LEU A 64 -7.56 8.50 10.18
C LEU A 64 -6.25 9.28 10.22
N ILE A 65 -5.96 10.01 11.29
CA ILE A 65 -4.70 10.74 11.43
C ILE A 65 -3.49 9.78 11.40
N GLN A 66 -3.58 8.61 12.05
CA GLN A 66 -2.53 7.59 11.99
C GLN A 66 -2.37 7.03 10.57
N LYS A 67 -3.46 6.76 9.87
CA LYS A 67 -3.49 6.30 8.48
C LYS A 67 -2.88 7.33 7.52
N LEU A 68 -3.23 8.62 7.67
CA LEU A 68 -2.72 9.70 6.82
C LEU A 68 -1.25 10.05 7.10
N SER A 69 -0.82 9.97 8.35
CA SER A 69 0.57 10.31 8.73
C SER A 69 1.53 9.12 8.67
N GLY A 70 1.02 7.89 8.51
CA GLY A 70 1.81 6.67 8.61
C GLY A 70 2.41 6.42 10.00
N SER A 71 1.99 7.17 11.02
CA SER A 71 2.58 7.13 12.36
C SER A 71 1.54 6.93 13.45
N ARG A 72 1.84 6.06 14.41
CA ARG A 72 1.05 5.88 15.64
C ARG A 72 1.40 6.87 16.75
N SER A 73 2.26 7.84 16.48
CA SER A 73 2.70 8.81 17.48
C SER A 73 1.54 9.67 17.97
N LYS A 74 1.36 9.75 19.28
CA LYS A 74 0.36 10.63 19.91
C LYS A 74 0.66 12.11 19.72
N LYS A 75 1.89 12.46 19.31
CA LYS A 75 2.32 13.85 19.08
C LYS A 75 1.41 14.58 18.10
N TYR A 76 0.97 13.91 17.04
CA TYR A 76 0.09 14.53 16.04
C TYR A 76 -1.31 14.78 16.58
N LEU A 77 -1.83 13.87 17.39
CA LEU A 77 -3.13 14.04 18.04
C LEU A 77 -3.11 15.20 19.06
N TRP A 78 -1.99 15.41 19.75
CA TRP A 78 -1.81 16.55 20.66
C TRP A 78 -1.80 17.88 19.90
N ARG A 79 -1.07 17.99 18.78
CA ARG A 79 -1.09 19.20 17.95
C ARG A 79 -2.51 19.56 17.48
N ILE A 80 -3.31 18.56 17.13
CA ILE A 80 -4.71 18.76 16.73
C ILE A 80 -5.54 19.24 17.91
N GLY A 81 -5.32 18.66 19.10
CA GLY A 81 -5.96 19.08 20.35
C GLY A 81 -5.63 20.53 20.73
N ASP A 82 -4.35 20.90 20.67
CA ASP A 82 -3.86 22.27 20.95
C ASP A 82 -4.47 23.29 19.98
N ALA A 83 -4.69 22.89 18.71
CA ALA A 83 -5.35 23.74 17.71
C ALA A 83 -6.86 23.84 17.90
N LYS A 84 -7.44 23.13 18.89
CA LYS A 84 -8.88 23.11 19.21
C LYS A 84 -9.77 22.76 18.02
N LEU A 85 -9.27 21.93 17.09
CA LEU A 85 -10.05 21.47 15.94
C LEU A 85 -11.20 20.56 16.41
N LYS A 86 -12.42 20.89 16.00
CA LYS A 86 -13.59 20.06 16.24
C LYS A 86 -13.60 18.91 15.24
N LYS A 87 -13.29 17.70 15.70
CA LYS A 87 -13.16 16.51 14.85
C LYS A 87 -14.41 16.18 14.05
N ILE A 88 -15.58 16.45 14.63
CA ILE A 88 -16.88 16.21 14.00
C ILE A 88 -17.11 17.07 12.76
N ASP A 89 -16.51 18.26 12.67
CA ASP A 89 -16.67 19.17 11.54
C ASP A 89 -16.05 18.59 10.25
N PHE A 90 -15.20 17.56 10.38
CA PHE A 90 -14.57 16.88 9.25
C PHE A 90 -15.29 15.59 8.82
N VAL A 91 -16.35 15.19 9.54
CA VAL A 91 -17.16 14.00 9.18
C VAL A 91 -18.11 14.37 8.05
N SER A 92 -17.99 13.67 6.92
CA SER A 92 -18.91 13.80 5.78
C SER A 92 -20.18 12.99 6.02
N SER A 93 -20.02 11.74 6.43
CA SER A 93 -21.11 10.83 6.76
C SER A 93 -20.62 9.71 7.67
N TYR A 94 -21.55 9.06 8.36
CA TYR A 94 -21.28 7.82 9.08
C TYR A 94 -22.47 6.87 9.01
N SER A 95 -22.21 5.58 9.11
CA SER A 95 -23.23 4.53 9.11
C SER A 95 -22.79 3.36 9.99
N ILE A 96 -23.78 2.60 10.47
CA ILE A 96 -23.54 1.33 11.14
C ILE A 96 -23.74 0.23 10.12
N GLN A 97 -22.79 -0.67 10.02
CA GLN A 97 -22.77 -1.78 9.07
C GLN A 97 -22.57 -3.10 9.80
N MET A 98 -23.25 -4.15 9.35
CA MET A 98 -23.03 -5.52 9.82
C MET A 98 -22.06 -6.21 8.87
N ILE A 99 -20.94 -6.71 9.38
CA ILE A 99 -19.93 -7.46 8.63
C ILE A 99 -19.62 -8.74 9.42
N GLU A 100 -19.86 -9.92 8.83
CA GLU A 100 -19.62 -11.21 9.46
C GLU A 100 -20.24 -11.27 10.88
N ASP A 101 -21.53 -10.91 11.02
CA ASP A 101 -22.31 -10.88 12.27
C ASP A 101 -21.78 -9.92 13.37
N LYS A 102 -20.89 -9.01 13.01
CA LYS A 102 -20.39 -7.95 13.90
C LYS A 102 -20.81 -6.58 13.40
N GLU A 103 -21.15 -5.71 14.35
CA GLU A 103 -21.50 -4.34 14.07
C GLU A 103 -20.25 -3.46 13.99
N TYR A 104 -20.19 -2.62 12.97
CA TYR A 104 -19.11 -1.67 12.72
C TYR A 104 -19.66 -0.28 12.45
N LEU A 105 -19.00 0.73 12.99
CA LEU A 105 -19.19 2.13 12.63
C LEU A 105 -18.25 2.47 11.47
N SER A 106 -18.81 2.73 10.30
CA SER A 106 -18.08 3.27 9.14
C SER A 106 -18.23 4.78 9.11
N VAL A 107 -17.11 5.50 9.02
CA VAL A 107 -17.04 6.96 9.04
C VAL A 107 -16.28 7.44 7.84
N LEU A 108 -16.92 8.26 7.01
CA LEU A 108 -16.32 8.94 5.87
C LEU A 108 -15.97 10.38 6.24
N PHE A 109 -14.73 10.78 6.04
CA PHE A 109 -14.25 12.12 6.31
C PHE A 109 -14.10 12.95 5.03
N ASN A 110 -14.36 14.26 5.16
CA ASN A 110 -14.19 15.21 4.07
C ASN A 110 -12.71 15.58 3.91
N SER A 111 -12.10 15.08 2.83
CA SER A 111 -10.68 15.33 2.50
C SER A 111 -10.38 16.80 2.28
N ASP A 112 -11.31 17.51 1.60
CA ASP A 112 -11.10 18.89 1.16
C ASP A 112 -11.11 19.87 2.33
N LEU A 113 -11.85 19.55 3.37
CA LEU A 113 -11.85 20.31 4.62
C LEU A 113 -10.69 19.93 5.54
N LEU A 114 -10.39 18.63 5.63
CA LEU A 114 -9.43 18.10 6.60
C LEU A 114 -7.97 18.35 6.18
N VAL A 115 -7.60 17.98 4.95
CA VAL A 115 -6.20 18.01 4.50
C VAL A 115 -5.56 19.41 4.61
N PRO A 116 -6.23 20.51 4.20
CA PRO A 116 -5.67 21.85 4.39
C PRO A 116 -5.41 22.20 5.85
N GLN A 117 -6.28 21.78 6.78
CA GLN A 117 -6.09 22.05 8.21
C GLN A 117 -4.91 21.26 8.79
N LEU A 118 -4.78 19.98 8.41
CA LEU A 118 -3.64 19.17 8.84
C LEU A 118 -2.31 19.70 8.30
N ARG A 119 -2.29 20.22 7.07
CA ARG A 119 -1.11 20.87 6.50
C ARG A 119 -0.73 22.15 7.25
N LYS A 120 -1.70 22.97 7.64
CA LYS A 120 -1.46 24.17 8.47
C LYS A 120 -0.84 23.84 9.83
N LEU A 121 -1.12 22.65 10.36
CA LEU A 121 -0.53 22.14 11.60
C LEU A 121 0.82 21.45 11.38
N ASP A 122 1.35 21.51 10.18
CA ASP A 122 2.64 20.91 9.82
C ASP A 122 2.71 19.41 10.15
N LEU A 123 1.57 18.69 9.93
CA LEU A 123 1.55 17.25 10.07
C LEU A 123 2.14 16.61 8.80
N PRO A 124 3.04 15.62 8.94
CA PRO A 124 3.49 14.85 7.81
C PRO A 124 2.31 14.04 7.26
N LEU A 125 1.85 14.40 6.08
CA LEU A 125 0.81 13.67 5.38
C LEU A 125 1.44 12.89 4.24
N ILE A 126 1.20 11.60 4.23
CA ILE A 126 1.52 10.78 3.07
C ILE A 126 0.47 11.07 2.01
N GLY A 127 0.90 11.37 0.79
CA GLY A 127 0.05 11.77 -0.32
C GLY A 127 -1.05 10.76 -0.66
N PHE A 128 -1.93 11.11 -1.59
CA PHE A 128 -2.98 10.22 -2.10
C PHE A 128 -2.40 8.97 -2.76
N ASN A 129 -1.22 9.11 -3.36
CA ASN A 129 -0.46 8.01 -3.94
C ASN A 129 0.14 7.17 -2.83
N ARG A 130 -0.37 5.98 -2.68
CA ARG A 130 0.04 5.06 -1.61
C ARG A 130 1.01 4.01 -2.17
N PRO A 131 2.04 3.66 -1.38
CA PRO A 131 3.01 2.69 -1.85
C PRO A 131 2.36 1.32 -2.05
N VAL A 132 2.80 0.65 -3.11
CA VAL A 132 2.54 -0.76 -3.40
C VAL A 132 3.71 -1.57 -2.88
N ILE A 133 3.45 -2.43 -1.90
CA ILE A 133 4.43 -3.36 -1.35
C ILE A 133 4.10 -4.75 -1.90
N LEU A 134 4.96 -5.24 -2.77
CA LEU A 134 4.81 -6.56 -3.39
C LEU A 134 5.50 -7.62 -2.53
N PHE A 135 4.79 -8.69 -2.23
CA PHE A 135 5.27 -9.80 -1.42
C PHE A 135 5.50 -11.04 -2.28
N LEU A 136 6.71 -11.52 -2.36
CA LEU A 136 7.00 -12.85 -2.89
C LEU A 136 7.16 -13.82 -1.72
N ILE A 137 6.17 -14.67 -1.48
CA ILE A 137 6.14 -15.60 -0.36
C ILE A 137 6.38 -17.02 -0.85
N LYS A 138 7.49 -17.62 -0.43
CA LYS A 138 7.81 -19.03 -0.61
C LYS A 138 7.39 -19.80 0.64
N LEU A 139 6.54 -20.79 0.47
CA LEU A 139 6.00 -21.60 1.54
C LEU A 139 6.52 -23.03 1.43
N ASP A 140 7.17 -23.51 2.48
CA ASP A 140 7.61 -24.90 2.64
C ASP A 140 6.91 -25.53 3.84
N THR A 141 5.95 -26.40 3.59
CA THR A 141 5.21 -27.13 4.64
C THR A 141 5.92 -28.41 5.08
N GLY A 142 6.95 -28.85 4.37
CA GLY A 142 7.62 -30.14 4.55
C GLY A 142 6.83 -31.35 4.05
N GLU A 143 5.60 -31.15 3.56
CA GLU A 143 4.71 -32.22 3.05
C GLU A 143 4.84 -32.39 1.53
N SER A 144 5.26 -31.34 0.84
CA SER A 144 5.42 -31.28 -0.61
C SER A 144 6.59 -30.39 -0.99
N SER A 145 6.87 -30.28 -2.30
CA SER A 145 7.84 -29.27 -2.77
C SER A 145 7.41 -27.87 -2.37
N PRO A 146 8.35 -26.97 -1.98
CA PRO A 146 8.03 -25.59 -1.67
C PRO A 146 7.28 -24.91 -2.81
N ILE A 147 6.29 -24.08 -2.46
CA ILE A 147 5.46 -23.35 -3.42
C ILE A 147 5.62 -21.85 -3.21
N TYR A 148 5.43 -21.07 -4.28
CA TYR A 148 5.25 -19.62 -4.18
C TYR A 148 3.76 -19.30 -4.12
N LEU A 149 3.37 -18.43 -3.20
CA LEU A 149 1.98 -18.01 -3.07
C LEU A 149 1.60 -17.08 -4.22
N ASP A 150 0.51 -17.42 -4.90
CA ASP A 150 0.00 -16.75 -6.08
C ASP A 150 -1.28 -15.99 -5.73
N GLY A 151 -1.31 -14.71 -6.06
CA GLY A 151 -2.47 -13.84 -5.85
C GLY A 151 -3.71 -14.24 -6.64
N SER A 152 -3.59 -15.00 -7.74
CA SER A 152 -4.70 -15.49 -8.55
C SER A 152 -5.31 -16.80 -8.04
N GLN A 153 -4.60 -17.56 -7.18
CA GLN A 153 -5.04 -18.88 -6.71
C GLN A 153 -5.96 -18.81 -5.50
N PHE A 154 -7.27 -18.75 -5.73
CA PHE A 154 -8.28 -18.76 -4.66
C PHE A 154 -8.41 -20.08 -3.91
N ASN A 155 -7.93 -21.19 -4.48
CA ASN A 155 -8.03 -22.52 -3.88
C ASN A 155 -6.91 -22.83 -2.88
N ASN A 156 -5.90 -21.98 -2.77
CA ASN A 156 -4.84 -22.13 -1.79
C ASN A 156 -5.23 -21.42 -0.49
N LEU A 157 -5.49 -22.17 0.59
CA LEU A 157 -5.90 -21.63 1.89
C LEU A 157 -4.94 -20.59 2.42
N TYR A 158 -3.63 -20.82 2.31
CA TYR A 158 -2.61 -19.87 2.79
C TYR A 158 -2.64 -18.57 1.99
N ALA A 159 -2.78 -18.64 0.67
CA ALA A 159 -2.89 -17.44 -0.17
C ALA A 159 -4.16 -16.66 0.15
N ALA A 160 -5.30 -17.35 0.37
CA ALA A 160 -6.56 -16.70 0.73
C ALA A 160 -6.49 -15.99 2.10
N GLU A 161 -5.92 -16.64 3.11
CA GLU A 161 -5.73 -16.06 4.43
C GLU A 161 -4.80 -14.84 4.40
N ILE A 162 -3.69 -14.94 3.68
CA ILE A 162 -2.74 -13.83 3.53
C ILE A 162 -3.38 -12.66 2.77
N LYS A 163 -4.15 -12.92 1.71
CA LYS A 163 -4.90 -11.87 1.00
C LYS A 163 -5.92 -11.18 1.90
N LYS A 164 -6.65 -11.94 2.72
CA LYS A 164 -7.58 -11.36 3.71
C LYS A 164 -6.83 -10.46 4.69
N MET A 165 -5.74 -10.95 5.27
CA MET A 165 -4.88 -10.18 6.18
C MET A 165 -4.30 -8.92 5.51
N PHE A 166 -3.83 -9.03 4.26
CA PHE A 166 -3.34 -7.89 3.49
C PHE A 166 -4.44 -6.85 3.26
N GLY A 167 -5.65 -7.28 2.95
CA GLY A 167 -6.81 -6.40 2.80
C GLY A 167 -7.12 -5.61 4.07
N ASP A 168 -7.06 -6.25 5.22
CA ASP A 168 -7.29 -5.61 6.52
C ASP A 168 -6.17 -4.61 6.86
N ILE A 169 -4.91 -4.99 6.72
CA ILE A 169 -3.76 -4.11 6.96
C ILE A 169 -3.77 -2.94 5.97
N SER A 170 -4.05 -3.19 4.68
CA SER A 170 -4.13 -2.16 3.65
C SER A 170 -5.18 -1.11 3.99
N ARG A 171 -6.35 -1.56 4.44
CA ARG A 171 -7.45 -0.69 4.87
C ARG A 171 -7.06 0.17 6.07
N ASP A 172 -6.43 -0.45 7.08
CA ASP A 172 -6.05 0.23 8.32
C ASP A 172 -4.86 1.18 8.13
N ARG A 173 -3.90 0.80 7.28
CA ARG A 173 -2.64 1.56 7.09
C ARG A 173 -2.65 2.48 5.89
N GLY A 174 -3.56 2.26 4.95
CA GLY A 174 -3.61 3.02 3.71
C GLY A 174 -2.41 2.76 2.80
N VAL A 175 -2.03 1.50 2.64
CA VAL A 175 -0.97 1.01 1.74
C VAL A 175 -1.52 -0.13 0.90
N TYR A 176 -0.90 -0.44 -0.22
CA TYR A 176 -1.23 -1.63 -0.98
C TYR A 176 -0.26 -2.75 -0.63
N LEU A 177 -0.79 -3.88 -0.13
CA LEU A 177 -0.04 -5.12 0.07
C LEU A 177 -0.53 -6.11 -0.97
N GLU A 178 0.36 -6.57 -1.84
CA GLU A 178 -0.02 -7.39 -2.99
C GLU A 178 0.83 -8.66 -3.07
N LEU A 179 0.18 -9.77 -3.47
CA LEU A 179 0.85 -10.96 -3.95
C LEU A 179 0.92 -10.88 -5.49
N PRO A 180 1.99 -11.38 -6.13
CA PRO A 180 2.06 -11.46 -7.58
C PRO A 180 1.01 -12.43 -8.12
N GLU A 181 0.44 -12.12 -9.28
CA GLU A 181 -0.45 -13.02 -10.03
C GLU A 181 0.38 -13.68 -11.14
N PHE A 182 0.76 -14.94 -10.92
CA PHE A 182 1.67 -15.65 -11.82
C PHE A 182 0.97 -16.11 -13.09
N ASP A 183 1.52 -15.78 -14.24
CA ASP A 183 1.16 -16.42 -15.49
C ASP A 183 1.83 -17.79 -15.66
N LEU A 184 1.56 -18.47 -16.78
CA LEU A 184 2.11 -19.81 -17.05
C LEU A 184 3.64 -19.79 -17.18
N GLU A 185 4.23 -18.70 -17.66
CA GLU A 185 5.67 -18.54 -17.78
C GLU A 185 6.30 -18.43 -16.40
N ASP A 186 5.76 -17.58 -15.53
CA ASP A 186 6.21 -17.43 -14.14
C ASP A 186 6.15 -18.78 -13.40
N GLN A 187 5.01 -19.48 -13.52
CA GLN A 187 4.82 -20.77 -12.85
C GLN A 187 5.86 -21.81 -13.32
N ASN A 188 6.20 -21.80 -14.60
CA ASN A 188 7.21 -22.70 -15.14
C ASN A 188 8.62 -22.31 -14.65
N LEU A 189 8.96 -21.03 -14.67
CA LEU A 189 10.26 -20.53 -14.19
C LEU A 189 10.45 -20.79 -12.69
N LEU A 190 9.43 -20.55 -11.88
CA LEU A 190 9.47 -20.77 -10.42
C LEU A 190 9.59 -22.25 -10.03
N LYS A 191 9.15 -23.18 -10.90
CA LYS A 191 9.32 -24.64 -10.70
C LYS A 191 10.71 -25.14 -11.10
N GLN A 192 11.44 -24.38 -11.94
CA GLN A 192 12.76 -24.79 -12.40
C GLN A 192 13.78 -24.64 -11.27
N LYS A 193 14.55 -25.71 -11.01
CA LYS A 193 15.71 -25.69 -10.11
C LYS A 193 16.95 -25.15 -10.83
N ASN A 194 16.86 -23.96 -11.41
CA ASN A 194 17.99 -23.35 -12.11
C ASN A 194 18.77 -22.47 -11.13
N ILE A 195 20.03 -22.82 -10.88
CA ILE A 195 20.92 -22.09 -9.95
C ILE A 195 21.16 -20.64 -10.41
N LEU A 196 21.07 -20.36 -11.70
CA LEU A 196 21.27 -19.01 -12.26
C LEU A 196 20.00 -18.15 -12.26
N PHE A 197 18.85 -18.74 -11.94
CA PHE A 197 17.57 -18.02 -11.91
C PHE A 197 17.28 -17.52 -10.50
N SER A 198 17.08 -16.21 -10.38
CA SER A 198 16.64 -15.57 -9.13
C SER A 198 15.14 -15.22 -9.21
N PRO A 199 14.26 -15.98 -8.56
CA PRO A 199 12.83 -15.67 -8.54
C PRO A 199 12.55 -14.24 -8.06
N SER A 200 13.26 -13.79 -7.04
CA SER A 200 13.06 -12.45 -6.46
C SER A 200 13.36 -11.33 -7.46
N ILE A 201 14.41 -11.46 -8.27
CA ILE A 201 14.77 -10.45 -9.28
C ILE A 201 13.70 -10.45 -10.37
N HIS A 202 13.36 -11.61 -10.91
CA HIS A 202 12.37 -11.74 -11.98
C HIS A 202 11.01 -11.13 -11.60
N ILE A 203 10.49 -11.48 -10.42
CA ILE A 203 9.19 -11.01 -9.96
C ILE A 203 9.24 -9.50 -9.62
N GLN A 204 10.31 -9.02 -9.01
CA GLN A 204 10.48 -7.60 -8.71
C GLN A 204 10.50 -6.73 -9.98
N GLU A 205 11.13 -7.21 -11.05
CA GLU A 205 11.21 -6.48 -12.32
C GLU A 205 9.91 -6.55 -13.14
N LYS A 206 9.19 -7.67 -13.06
CA LYS A 206 7.97 -7.90 -13.85
C LYS A 206 6.76 -7.14 -13.29
N PHE A 207 6.61 -7.08 -11.97
CA PHE A 207 5.44 -6.49 -11.31
C PHE A 207 5.75 -5.11 -10.75
N TYR A 208 4.81 -4.16 -10.94
CA TYR A 208 4.95 -2.84 -10.35
C TYR A 208 5.01 -2.94 -8.82
N ASN A 209 5.99 -2.27 -8.23
CA ASN A 209 6.12 -2.16 -6.78
C ASN A 209 6.94 -0.92 -6.39
N ASP A 210 6.59 -0.32 -5.25
CA ASP A 210 7.37 0.72 -4.60
C ASP A 210 8.31 0.12 -3.55
N ALA A 211 8.01 -1.07 -3.07
CA ALA A 211 8.87 -1.89 -2.24
C ALA A 211 8.59 -3.37 -2.50
N PHE A 212 9.61 -4.18 -2.38
CA PHE A 212 9.55 -5.63 -2.61
C PHE A 212 10.02 -6.38 -1.37
N LEU A 213 9.18 -7.29 -0.87
CA LEU A 213 9.50 -8.13 0.28
C LEU A 213 9.47 -9.61 -0.13
N SER A 214 10.64 -10.23 -0.14
CA SER A 214 10.77 -11.67 -0.33
C SER A 214 10.72 -12.36 1.03
N ILE A 215 9.80 -13.30 1.21
CA ILE A 215 9.61 -14.04 2.47
C ILE A 215 9.73 -15.54 2.19
N GLU A 216 10.52 -16.23 2.99
CA GLU A 216 10.58 -17.69 3.03
C GLU A 216 10.01 -18.18 4.36
N MET A 217 8.95 -18.96 4.28
CA MET A 217 8.25 -19.57 5.42
C MET A 217 8.44 -21.08 5.39
N THR A 218 9.11 -21.62 6.40
CA THR A 218 9.38 -23.04 6.52
C THR A 218 8.76 -23.59 7.78
N ARG A 219 7.94 -24.64 7.67
CA ARG A 219 7.35 -25.35 8.79
C ARG A 219 8.39 -26.28 9.43
N ILE A 220 8.71 -26.05 10.68
CA ILE A 220 9.68 -26.84 11.46
C ILE A 220 9.03 -27.71 12.54
N GLY A 221 7.70 -27.70 12.62
CA GLY A 221 6.93 -28.50 13.58
C GLY A 221 5.44 -28.26 13.44
N ILE A 222 4.62 -28.89 14.28
CA ILE A 222 3.14 -28.88 14.17
C ILE A 222 2.60 -27.43 14.12
N ASN A 223 3.05 -26.54 15.01
CA ASN A 223 2.66 -25.12 15.07
C ASN A 223 3.89 -24.21 15.10
N ARG A 224 5.00 -24.63 14.48
CA ARG A 224 6.26 -23.88 14.50
C ARG A 224 6.73 -23.59 13.10
N TRP A 225 6.96 -22.31 12.83
CA TRP A 225 7.42 -21.80 11.55
C TRP A 225 8.70 -20.99 11.73
N THR A 226 9.60 -21.12 10.78
CA THR A 226 10.73 -20.19 10.60
C THR A 226 10.36 -19.26 9.47
N ILE A 227 10.55 -17.97 9.68
CA ILE A 227 10.26 -16.92 8.69
C ILE A 227 11.53 -16.11 8.48
N ASN A 228 12.01 -16.10 7.24
CA ASN A 228 13.12 -15.26 6.80
C ASN A 228 12.59 -14.27 5.77
N GLY A 229 13.01 -13.01 5.84
CA GLY A 229 12.55 -11.97 4.93
C GLY A 229 13.68 -11.06 4.48
N ASP A 230 13.61 -10.61 3.24
CA ASP A 230 14.52 -9.64 2.65
C ASP A 230 13.70 -8.51 2.01
N LEU A 231 13.87 -7.29 2.53
CA LEU A 231 13.16 -6.09 2.07
C LEU A 231 14.06 -5.30 1.12
N LYS A 232 13.59 -5.09 -0.09
CA LYS A 232 14.25 -4.24 -1.09
C LYS A 232 13.40 -3.01 -1.35
N THR A 233 13.99 -1.84 -1.18
CA THR A 233 13.36 -0.55 -1.48
C THR A 233 14.16 0.18 -2.54
N PRO A 234 13.51 0.91 -3.46
CA PRO A 234 14.22 1.81 -4.35
C PRO A 234 14.90 2.92 -3.53
N SER A 235 15.97 3.48 -4.07
CA SER A 235 16.77 4.53 -3.40
C SER A 235 15.98 5.79 -3.00
N THR A 236 14.78 5.97 -3.56
CA THR A 236 13.88 7.10 -3.30
C THR A 236 13.01 6.92 -2.06
N ILE A 237 12.84 5.69 -1.57
CA ILE A 237 12.04 5.36 -0.38
C ILE A 237 12.99 4.78 0.66
N GLN A 238 12.99 5.36 1.86
CA GLN A 238 13.82 4.81 2.94
C GLN A 238 13.16 3.54 3.47
N GLU A 239 13.96 2.49 3.68
CA GLU A 239 13.53 1.22 4.28
C GLU A 239 12.76 1.44 5.60
N LYS A 240 13.19 2.42 6.39
CA LYS A 240 12.54 2.84 7.62
C LYS A 240 11.07 3.25 7.42
N ASP A 241 10.74 3.88 6.31
CA ASP A 241 9.37 4.33 6.04
C ASP A 241 8.47 3.14 5.76
N ILE A 242 8.97 2.15 4.99
CA ILE A 242 8.24 0.90 4.75
C ILE A 242 8.03 0.11 6.03
N ILE A 243 9.05 -0.02 6.88
CA ILE A 243 8.95 -0.70 8.18
C ILE A 243 7.90 -0.02 9.07
N ASN A 244 7.82 1.31 9.04
CA ASN A 244 6.81 2.05 9.79
C ASN A 244 5.38 1.79 9.32
N TYR A 245 5.18 1.49 8.03
CA TYR A 245 3.87 1.08 7.50
C TYR A 245 3.44 -0.32 7.95
N LEU A 246 4.42 -1.21 8.11
CA LEU A 246 4.15 -2.61 8.44
C LEU A 246 4.01 -2.86 9.97
N ARG A 247 4.47 -1.94 10.80
CA ARG A 247 4.29 -1.97 12.27
C ARG A 247 2.96 -1.37 12.70
#